data_64c92734e50982f7c08dd04c439fdf48
#
_entry.id   64c92734e50982f7c08dd04c439fdf48
#
_cell.length_a   1.000
_cell.length_b   1.000
_cell.length_c   1.000
_cell.angle_alpha   90.00
_cell.angle_beta   90.00
_cell.angle_gamma   90.00
#
_symmetry.space_group_name_H-M   'P 1'
#
loop_
_entity.id
_entity.type
_entity.pdbx_description
1 polymer ?
#
loop_
_entity_poly.entity_id
_entity_poly.type
_entity_poly.pdbx_seq_one_letter_code
_entity_poly.pdbx_strand_id
1 'polypeptide(L)'
;MKKVILFMVGVLASLMLSAQSRWSVTPEAGLGVNMEIEGTSVTLGFKAGAGVLYQLKEGVGKKPSFGLKSGVYILMQKGGYHPMSWGNISTGGGFSMDYDKTDVESTRYYLQLPVMAHWGFKLCDDVRLKLAVGPYVAVGIGGRTNAYVSSSKYNIDEETGVGQYEYRNDYYRFGTFKGKAVNEEFGFEASPRLDWGGTASVGIAVKRISFTIGYDLAWGKYNKEQNDLRIRNHMVSFISGYTF
;
A
#
# COMPACT_ATOMS: atom_id res chain seq x y z
N MET A 1 5.52 12.47 22.14
CA MET A 1 4.57 12.88 21.10
C MET A 1 4.50 14.42 20.95
N LYS A 2 4.22 15.24 21.99
CA LYS A 2 4.13 16.72 21.88
C LYS A 2 5.37 17.39 21.28
N LYS A 3 6.59 16.93 21.65
CA LYS A 3 7.87 17.47 21.10
C LYS A 3 8.06 17.21 19.60
N VAL A 4 7.60 16.06 19.08
CA VAL A 4 7.68 15.72 17.66
C VAL A 4 6.71 16.58 16.85
N ILE A 5 5.50 16.80 17.36
CA ILE A 5 4.50 17.68 16.73
C ILE A 5 5.02 19.12 16.67
N LEU A 6 5.61 19.62 17.78
CA LEU A 6 6.17 20.97 17.84
C LEU A 6 7.35 21.14 16.87
N PHE A 7 8.21 20.12 16.74
CA PHE A 7 9.30 20.09 15.78
C PHE A 7 8.78 20.09 14.34
N MET A 8 7.77 19.26 14.02
CA MET A 8 7.14 19.25 12.69
C MET A 8 6.48 20.61 12.36
N VAL A 9 5.80 21.23 13.31
CA VAL A 9 5.20 22.56 13.14
C VAL A 9 6.29 23.62 12.93
N GLY A 10 7.39 23.56 13.67
CA GLY A 10 8.53 24.46 13.50
C GLY A 10 9.22 24.32 12.13
N VAL A 11 9.41 23.09 11.65
CA VAL A 11 9.95 22.82 10.31
C VAL A 11 8.99 23.32 9.22
N LEU A 12 7.68 23.07 9.36
CA LEU A 12 6.67 23.59 8.44
C LEU A 12 6.65 25.12 8.41
N ALA A 13 6.74 25.77 9.58
CA ALA A 13 6.78 27.23 9.68
C ALA A 13 8.05 27.84 9.06
N SER A 14 9.22 27.21 9.23
CA SER A 14 10.47 27.67 8.62
C SER A 14 10.47 27.49 7.09
N LEU A 15 9.84 26.44 6.56
CA LEU A 15 9.65 26.25 5.14
C LEU A 15 8.71 27.30 4.52
N MET A 16 7.72 27.78 5.28
CA MET A 16 6.82 28.85 4.83
C MET A 16 7.51 30.19 4.69
N LEU A 17 8.50 30.52 5.54
CA LEU A 17 9.27 31.76 5.47
C LEU A 17 10.24 31.80 4.28
N SER A 18 10.64 30.64 3.75
CA SER A 18 11.53 30.52 2.59
C SER A 18 10.79 30.51 1.25
N ALA A 19 9.47 30.53 1.23
CA ALA A 19 8.62 30.36 0.04
C ALA A 19 8.51 31.62 -0.84
N GLN A 20 9.52 32.46 -0.86
CA GLN A 20 9.57 33.56 -1.84
C GLN A 20 9.99 33.01 -3.21
N SER A 21 9.00 32.78 -4.03
CA SER A 21 8.88 32.71 -5.50
C SER A 21 8.88 31.36 -6.24
N ARG A 22 9.57 30.30 -5.81
CA ARG A 22 9.62 29.05 -6.63
C ARG A 22 9.21 27.75 -5.90
N TRP A 23 9.11 27.81 -4.58
CA TRP A 23 8.76 26.67 -3.75
C TRP A 23 7.32 26.80 -3.25
N SER A 24 6.57 25.72 -3.25
CA SER A 24 5.30 25.67 -2.55
C SER A 24 5.20 24.37 -1.75
N VAL A 25 4.62 24.46 -0.55
CA VAL A 25 4.39 23.31 0.32
C VAL A 25 2.89 23.08 0.43
N THR A 26 2.51 21.82 0.29
CA THR A 26 1.10 21.39 0.31
C THR A 26 0.97 20.22 1.28
N PRO A 27 0.47 20.40 2.51
CA PRO A 27 -0.03 19.27 3.28
C PRO A 27 -1.19 18.62 2.54
N GLU A 28 -1.13 17.30 2.46
CA GLU A 28 -2.04 16.49 1.68
C GLU A 28 -2.52 15.30 2.53
N ALA A 29 -3.81 14.99 2.49
CA ALA A 29 -4.39 13.83 3.15
C ALA A 29 -5.56 13.28 2.34
N GLY A 30 -5.73 11.96 2.37
CA GLY A 30 -6.80 11.33 1.63
C GLY A 30 -6.96 9.83 1.93
N LEU A 31 -8.00 9.28 1.33
CA LEU A 31 -8.30 7.86 1.38
C LEU A 31 -7.73 7.16 0.15
N GLY A 32 -7.39 5.89 0.30
CA GLY A 32 -6.92 5.05 -0.79
C GLY A 32 -7.68 3.73 -0.86
N VAL A 33 -7.73 3.19 -2.05
CA VAL A 33 -8.22 1.85 -2.33
C VAL A 33 -7.02 1.04 -2.79
N ASN A 34 -6.67 0.01 -2.03
CA ASN A 34 -5.61 -0.93 -2.39
C ASN A 34 -6.23 -2.09 -3.17
N MET A 35 -5.59 -2.45 -4.27
CA MET A 35 -5.98 -3.56 -5.14
C MET A 35 -4.78 -4.48 -5.31
N GLU A 36 -4.95 -5.76 -5.05
CA GLU A 36 -3.94 -6.79 -5.30
C GLU A 36 -4.31 -7.50 -6.60
N ILE A 37 -3.40 -7.51 -7.61
CA ILE A 37 -3.73 -8.00 -8.98
C ILE A 37 -3.99 -9.50 -9.03
N GLU A 38 -3.40 -10.28 -8.15
CA GLU A 38 -3.57 -11.74 -8.10
C GLU A 38 -4.39 -12.21 -6.89
N GLY A 39 -4.82 -11.27 -6.03
CA GLY A 39 -5.76 -11.50 -4.94
C GLY A 39 -7.05 -10.72 -5.18
N THR A 40 -8.18 -11.32 -4.94
CA THR A 40 -9.51 -10.69 -5.09
C THR A 40 -9.81 -9.64 -4.01
N SER A 41 -8.83 -9.21 -3.22
CA SER A 41 -9.09 -8.31 -2.11
C SER A 41 -8.91 -6.85 -2.50
N VAL A 42 -10.03 -6.12 -2.39
CA VAL A 42 -10.05 -4.65 -2.45
C VAL A 42 -10.18 -4.13 -1.03
N THR A 43 -9.20 -3.34 -0.59
CA THR A 43 -9.14 -2.87 0.80
C THR A 43 -8.96 -1.37 0.88
N LEU A 44 -9.48 -0.77 1.97
CA LEU A 44 -9.29 0.65 2.23
C LEU A 44 -7.93 0.92 2.87
N GLY A 45 -7.31 2.00 2.44
CA GLY A 45 -6.09 2.56 2.99
C GLY A 45 -6.18 4.07 3.17
N PHE A 46 -5.07 4.68 3.56
CA PHE A 46 -4.94 6.13 3.55
C PHE A 46 -3.56 6.56 3.10
N LYS A 47 -3.47 7.81 2.63
CA LYS A 47 -2.22 8.49 2.30
C LYS A 47 -2.26 9.89 2.89
N ALA A 48 -1.27 10.25 3.69
CA ALA A 48 -1.17 11.58 4.30
C ALA A 48 0.29 12.02 4.37
N GLY A 49 0.54 13.32 4.15
CA GLY A 49 1.91 13.84 4.17
C GLY A 49 2.01 15.29 3.77
N ALA A 50 3.18 15.70 3.34
CA ALA A 50 3.44 17.02 2.82
C ALA A 50 4.17 16.92 1.48
N GLY A 51 3.58 17.49 0.44
CA GLY A 51 4.19 17.66 -0.87
C GLY A 51 4.95 18.98 -0.94
N VAL A 52 6.05 18.97 -1.65
CA VAL A 52 6.87 20.14 -1.97
C VAL A 52 6.99 20.22 -3.49
N LEU A 53 6.62 21.36 -4.07
CA LEU A 53 6.78 21.62 -5.49
C LEU A 53 7.83 22.72 -5.70
N TYR A 54 8.84 22.41 -6.49
CA TYR A 54 9.79 23.38 -7.02
C TYR A 54 9.41 23.72 -8.46
N GLN A 55 9.08 24.98 -8.71
CA GLN A 55 8.65 25.45 -10.01
C GLN A 55 9.86 25.84 -10.87
N LEU A 56 10.13 25.04 -11.91
CA LEU A 56 11.22 25.29 -12.86
C LEU A 56 10.85 26.34 -13.90
N LYS A 57 9.58 26.29 -14.35
CA LYS A 57 9.05 27.22 -15.35
C LYS A 57 7.65 27.66 -14.94
N GLU A 58 7.46 28.96 -14.85
CA GLU A 58 6.14 29.56 -14.63
C GLU A 58 5.31 29.51 -15.91
N GLY A 59 4.02 29.20 -15.74
CA GLY A 59 3.06 29.28 -16.84
C GLY A 59 2.71 30.74 -17.12
N VAL A 60 2.89 31.19 -18.36
CA VAL A 60 2.49 32.53 -18.79
C VAL A 60 1.29 32.43 -19.74
N GLY A 61 0.18 33.07 -19.39
CA GLY A 61 -1.07 32.98 -20.14
C GLY A 61 -1.61 31.55 -20.16
N LYS A 62 -1.76 30.95 -21.34
CA LYS A 62 -2.22 29.57 -21.54
C LYS A 62 -1.09 28.53 -21.52
N LYS A 63 0.19 28.95 -21.43
CA LYS A 63 1.30 28.00 -21.39
C LYS A 63 1.34 27.29 -20.04
N PRO A 64 1.57 25.97 -20.02
CA PRO A 64 1.65 25.22 -18.77
C PRO A 64 2.86 25.64 -17.93
N SER A 65 2.71 25.59 -16.62
CA SER A 65 3.84 25.61 -15.69
C SER A 65 4.47 24.21 -15.62
N PHE A 66 5.77 24.15 -15.36
CA PHE A 66 6.50 22.90 -15.20
C PHE A 66 7.36 22.98 -13.94
N GLY A 67 7.43 21.86 -13.21
CA GLY A 67 8.19 21.78 -11.96
C GLY A 67 8.51 20.34 -11.55
N LEU A 68 9.21 20.24 -10.44
CA LEU A 68 9.52 18.98 -9.78
C LEU A 68 8.72 18.91 -8.47
N LYS A 69 7.88 17.90 -8.33
CA LYS A 69 7.12 17.62 -7.10
C LYS A 69 7.77 16.45 -6.36
N SER A 70 8.03 16.64 -5.07
CA SER A 70 8.44 15.59 -4.16
C SER A 70 7.64 15.70 -2.86
N GLY A 71 7.96 14.92 -1.84
CA GLY A 71 7.30 15.01 -0.54
C GLY A 71 7.56 13.79 0.33
N VAL A 72 7.02 13.83 1.52
CA VAL A 72 7.06 12.72 2.47
C VAL A 72 5.64 12.33 2.83
N TYR A 73 5.30 11.07 2.59
CA TYR A 73 3.94 10.57 2.80
C TYR A 73 3.95 9.30 3.65
N ILE A 74 3.02 9.20 4.57
CA ILE A 74 2.70 7.96 5.28
C ILE A 74 1.52 7.32 4.54
N LEU A 75 1.71 6.05 4.15
CA LEU A 75 0.68 5.24 3.53
C LEU A 75 0.29 4.11 4.48
N MET A 76 -0.99 3.83 4.57
CA MET A 76 -1.51 2.58 5.13
C MET A 76 -2.08 1.75 3.99
N GLN A 77 -1.54 0.56 3.84
CA GLN A 77 -2.03 -0.43 2.90
C GLN A 77 -2.54 -1.64 3.67
N LYS A 78 -3.70 -2.14 3.27
CA LYS A 78 -4.21 -3.42 3.74
C LYS A 78 -4.17 -4.39 2.57
N GLY A 79 -3.94 -5.66 2.87
CA GLY A 79 -4.02 -6.74 1.91
C GLY A 79 -4.54 -7.99 2.59
N GLY A 80 -5.17 -8.87 1.84
CA GLY A 80 -5.65 -10.15 2.32
C GLY A 80 -5.40 -11.22 1.26
N TYR A 81 -5.06 -12.41 1.72
CA TYR A 81 -4.87 -13.59 0.88
C TYR A 81 -5.67 -14.73 1.49
N HIS A 82 -6.53 -15.37 0.71
CA HIS A 82 -7.47 -16.38 1.16
C HIS A 82 -7.33 -17.66 0.32
N PRO A 83 -6.20 -18.38 0.39
CA PRO A 83 -6.05 -19.65 -0.31
C PRO A 83 -6.96 -20.71 0.29
N MET A 84 -7.64 -21.43 -0.57
CA MET A 84 -8.33 -22.66 -0.24
C MET A 84 -7.63 -23.79 -0.97
N SER A 85 -7.18 -24.82 -0.25
CA SER A 85 -6.70 -26.05 -0.84
C SER A 85 -7.64 -27.20 -0.47
N TRP A 86 -8.04 -27.96 -1.48
CA TRP A 86 -8.73 -29.23 -1.30
C TRP A 86 -7.66 -30.32 -1.36
N GLY A 87 -7.57 -31.08 -0.29
CA GLY A 87 -6.55 -32.10 -0.16
C GLY A 87 -6.84 -33.34 -1.01
N ASN A 88 -5.83 -34.18 -1.09
CA ASN A 88 -5.83 -35.38 -1.89
C ASN A 88 -6.84 -36.41 -1.38
N ILE A 89 -7.61 -36.97 -2.30
CA ILE A 89 -8.35 -38.20 -2.06
C ILE A 89 -7.36 -39.33 -2.28
N SER A 90 -6.90 -40.01 -1.24
CA SER A 90 -6.07 -41.20 -1.32
C SER A 90 -6.97 -42.41 -1.31
N THR A 91 -6.84 -43.28 -2.35
CA THR A 91 -7.65 -44.51 -2.53
C THR A 91 -6.86 -45.79 -2.31
N GLY A 92 -5.69 -45.68 -1.67
CA GLY A 92 -4.85 -46.86 -1.40
C GLY A 92 -4.98 -47.29 0.08
N GLY A 93 -6.01 -48.06 0.43
CA GLY A 93 -6.19 -48.61 1.77
C GLY A 93 -7.08 -47.77 2.72
N GLY A 94 -7.91 -46.85 2.19
CA GLY A 94 -8.84 -46.02 2.93
C GLY A 94 -9.18 -44.72 2.22
N PHE A 95 -10.28 -44.09 2.62
CA PHE A 95 -10.67 -42.76 2.12
C PHE A 95 -10.14 -41.67 3.03
N SER A 96 -9.33 -40.75 2.52
CA SER A 96 -8.86 -39.59 3.24
C SER A 96 -9.23 -38.32 2.48
N MET A 97 -9.81 -37.36 3.15
CA MET A 97 -10.14 -36.04 2.61
C MET A 97 -9.58 -34.97 3.55
N ASP A 98 -8.66 -34.17 3.01
CA ASP A 98 -8.05 -33.05 3.74
C ASP A 98 -8.58 -31.75 3.16
N TYR A 99 -8.96 -30.82 4.01
CA TYR A 99 -9.37 -29.46 3.64
C TYR A 99 -8.62 -28.45 4.47
N ASP A 100 -7.87 -27.59 3.79
CA ASP A 100 -7.13 -26.53 4.43
C ASP A 100 -7.61 -25.17 3.92
N LYS A 101 -7.94 -24.29 4.84
CA LYS A 101 -8.31 -22.91 4.59
C LYS A 101 -7.36 -22.00 5.35
N THR A 102 -6.74 -21.08 4.65
CA THR A 102 -5.86 -20.08 5.25
C THR A 102 -6.38 -18.71 4.92
N ASP A 103 -6.68 -17.91 5.94
CA ASP A 103 -7.07 -16.50 5.80
C ASP A 103 -5.93 -15.62 6.36
N VAL A 104 -5.28 -14.85 5.51
CA VAL A 104 -4.19 -13.95 5.90
C VAL A 104 -4.61 -12.52 5.66
N GLU A 105 -4.60 -11.70 6.71
CA GLU A 105 -4.86 -10.27 6.65
C GLU A 105 -3.62 -9.50 7.10
N SER A 106 -3.14 -8.56 6.29
CA SER A 106 -2.01 -7.72 6.64
C SER A 106 -2.36 -6.23 6.57
N THR A 107 -1.88 -5.48 7.56
CA THR A 107 -1.89 -4.02 7.55
C THR A 107 -0.44 -3.54 7.56
N ARG A 108 -0.08 -2.71 6.59
CA ARG A 108 1.29 -2.24 6.34
C ARG A 108 1.32 -0.72 6.36
N TYR A 109 2.31 -0.15 7.03
CA TYR A 109 2.57 1.30 7.04
C TYR A 109 3.90 1.55 6.36
N TYR A 110 3.90 2.45 5.39
CA TYR A 110 5.08 2.87 4.64
C TYR A 110 5.33 4.36 4.76
N LEU A 111 6.60 4.72 4.77
CA LEU A 111 7.05 6.08 4.52
C LEU A 111 7.47 6.17 3.05
N GLN A 112 6.75 6.94 2.24
CA GLN A 112 6.96 7.07 0.79
C GLN A 112 7.59 8.42 0.44
N LEU A 113 8.55 8.39 -0.47
CA LEU A 113 9.24 9.53 -1.07
C LEU A 113 9.09 9.46 -2.59
N PRO A 114 8.14 10.17 -3.19
CA PRO A 114 8.01 10.29 -4.64
C PRO A 114 8.93 11.39 -5.19
N VAL A 115 9.35 11.25 -6.44
CA VAL A 115 9.99 12.30 -7.23
C VAL A 115 9.29 12.36 -8.58
N MET A 116 8.52 13.43 -8.81
CA MET A 116 7.61 13.51 -9.95
C MET A 116 7.85 14.75 -10.79
N ALA A 117 7.82 14.61 -12.10
CA ALA A 117 7.61 15.74 -13.01
C ALA A 117 6.17 16.24 -12.85
N HIS A 118 6.02 17.55 -12.74
CA HIS A 118 4.73 18.20 -12.48
C HIS A 118 4.42 19.22 -13.56
N TRP A 119 3.19 19.19 -14.07
CA TRP A 119 2.63 20.16 -15.00
C TRP A 119 1.38 20.80 -14.41
N GLY A 120 1.27 22.14 -14.53
CA GLY A 120 0.10 22.90 -14.14
C GLY A 120 -0.47 23.67 -15.30
N PHE A 121 -1.73 23.45 -15.64
CA PHE A 121 -2.46 24.12 -16.73
C PHE A 121 -3.48 25.07 -16.12
N LYS A 122 -3.39 26.36 -16.43
CA LYS A 122 -4.38 27.34 -16.01
C LYS A 122 -5.65 27.18 -16.88
N LEU A 123 -6.74 26.77 -16.24
CA LEU A 123 -8.05 26.64 -16.89
C LEU A 123 -8.81 27.97 -16.87
N CYS A 124 -8.83 28.62 -15.70
CA CYS A 124 -9.31 29.99 -15.49
C CYS A 124 -8.50 30.64 -14.36
N ASP A 125 -8.85 31.85 -13.90
CA ASP A 125 -8.00 32.59 -12.96
C ASP A 125 -7.77 31.86 -11.66
N ASP A 126 -8.78 31.20 -11.12
CA ASP A 126 -8.70 30.52 -9.82
C ASP A 126 -8.55 28.99 -9.96
N VAL A 127 -8.63 28.42 -11.18
CA VAL A 127 -8.65 26.96 -11.38
C VAL A 127 -7.46 26.50 -12.22
N ARG A 128 -6.75 25.51 -11.70
CA ARG A 128 -5.62 24.87 -12.38
C ARG A 128 -5.77 23.36 -12.41
N LEU A 129 -5.56 22.75 -13.56
CA LEU A 129 -5.37 21.32 -13.71
C LEU A 129 -3.90 21.00 -13.39
N LYS A 130 -3.67 20.00 -12.55
CA LYS A 130 -2.34 19.52 -12.15
C LYS A 130 -2.16 18.09 -12.61
N LEU A 131 -1.03 17.81 -13.25
CA LEU A 131 -0.61 16.46 -13.61
C LEU A 131 0.76 16.22 -12.99
N ALA A 132 1.00 15.01 -12.47
CA ALA A 132 2.33 14.63 -12.01
C ALA A 132 2.56 13.14 -12.26
N VAL A 133 3.81 12.79 -12.60
CA VAL A 133 4.24 11.39 -12.82
C VAL A 133 5.71 11.25 -12.48
N GLY A 134 6.08 10.11 -11.90
CA GLY A 134 7.47 9.80 -11.59
C GLY A 134 7.62 8.55 -10.74
N PRO A 135 8.86 8.19 -10.40
CA PRO A 135 9.15 7.10 -9.49
C PRO A 135 8.88 7.47 -8.03
N TYR A 136 8.75 6.44 -7.20
CA TYR A 136 8.79 6.56 -5.75
C TYR A 136 9.65 5.44 -5.13
N VAL A 137 10.13 5.70 -3.94
CA VAL A 137 10.65 4.71 -3.01
C VAL A 137 9.86 4.78 -1.71
N ALA A 138 9.66 3.64 -1.06
CA ALA A 138 8.94 3.57 0.21
C ALA A 138 9.62 2.58 1.16
N VAL A 139 9.60 2.89 2.45
CA VAL A 139 10.16 2.04 3.50
C VAL A 139 9.07 1.66 4.48
N GLY A 140 8.92 0.35 4.72
CA GLY A 140 8.00 -0.19 5.71
C GLY A 140 8.43 0.19 7.13
N ILE A 141 7.62 1.00 7.80
CA ILE A 141 7.89 1.53 9.14
C ILE A 141 7.17 0.73 10.24
N GLY A 142 6.14 -0.02 9.88
CA GLY A 142 5.39 -0.85 10.82
C GLY A 142 4.24 -1.57 10.13
N GLY A 143 3.70 -2.57 10.81
CA GLY A 143 2.57 -3.32 10.30
C GLY A 143 2.29 -4.55 11.14
N ARG A 144 1.15 -5.19 10.87
CA ARG A 144 0.71 -6.39 11.54
C ARG A 144 0.05 -7.31 10.54
N THR A 145 0.39 -8.60 10.65
CA THR A 145 -0.24 -9.67 9.89
C THR A 145 -0.94 -10.62 10.87
N ASN A 146 -2.17 -10.96 10.55
CA ASN A 146 -2.95 -11.97 11.23
C ASN A 146 -3.18 -13.10 10.22
N ALA A 147 -2.95 -14.34 10.64
CA ALA A 147 -3.23 -15.52 9.85
C ALA A 147 -4.10 -16.49 10.64
N TYR A 148 -5.19 -16.93 10.02
CA TYR A 148 -6.07 -17.97 10.52
C TYR A 148 -5.90 -19.19 9.64
N VAL A 149 -5.53 -20.31 10.24
CA VAL A 149 -5.40 -21.59 9.54
C VAL A 149 -6.44 -22.54 10.11
N SER A 150 -7.29 -23.02 9.22
CA SER A 150 -8.29 -24.03 9.55
C SER A 150 -7.99 -25.27 8.72
N SER A 151 -7.71 -26.38 9.40
CA SER A 151 -7.42 -27.68 8.78
C SER A 151 -8.45 -28.68 9.27
N SER A 152 -9.03 -29.42 8.36
CA SER A 152 -9.91 -30.54 8.67
C SER A 152 -9.48 -31.78 7.89
N LYS A 153 -9.34 -32.89 8.60
CA LYS A 153 -8.95 -34.17 8.04
C LYS A 153 -10.02 -35.21 8.36
N TYR A 154 -10.49 -35.88 7.36
CA TYR A 154 -11.42 -36.98 7.49
C TYR A 154 -10.80 -38.24 6.93
N ASN A 155 -10.66 -39.27 7.77
CA ASN A 155 -10.11 -40.57 7.39
C ASN A 155 -11.14 -41.67 7.66
N ILE A 156 -11.32 -42.60 6.72
CA ILE A 156 -12.07 -43.83 6.95
C ILE A 156 -11.08 -44.98 6.91
N ASP A 157 -11.05 -45.73 7.99
CA ASP A 157 -10.28 -46.95 8.09
C ASP A 157 -11.01 -48.09 7.30
N GLU A 158 -10.31 -48.73 6.35
CA GLU A 158 -10.92 -49.76 5.48
C GLU A 158 -11.28 -51.04 6.22
N GLU A 159 -10.55 -51.41 7.28
CA GLU A 159 -10.78 -52.65 7.99
C GLU A 159 -11.98 -52.53 8.95
N THR A 160 -12.12 -51.40 9.58
CA THR A 160 -13.17 -51.19 10.59
C THR A 160 -14.36 -50.38 10.10
N GLY A 161 -14.23 -49.70 8.94
CA GLY A 161 -15.26 -48.78 8.40
C GLY A 161 -15.51 -47.57 9.29
N VAL A 162 -14.65 -47.31 10.29
CA VAL A 162 -14.81 -46.21 11.23
C VAL A 162 -14.17 -44.95 10.67
N GLY A 163 -14.99 -43.88 10.55
CA GLY A 163 -14.53 -42.56 10.16
C GLY A 163 -13.94 -41.80 11.36
N GLN A 164 -12.75 -41.24 11.17
CA GLN A 164 -12.13 -40.32 12.13
C GLN A 164 -12.13 -38.92 11.53
N TYR A 165 -12.55 -37.93 12.32
CA TYR A 165 -12.57 -36.52 11.94
C TYR A 165 -11.67 -35.73 12.89
N GLU A 166 -10.65 -35.10 12.32
CA GLU A 166 -9.77 -34.18 13.03
C GLU A 166 -10.01 -32.77 12.53
N TYR A 167 -10.13 -31.82 13.47
CA TYR A 167 -10.31 -30.41 13.15
C TYR A 167 -9.36 -29.58 14.00
N ARG A 168 -8.61 -28.69 13.31
CA ARG A 168 -7.62 -27.82 13.94
C ARG A 168 -7.83 -26.38 13.47
N ASN A 169 -7.84 -25.44 14.41
CA ASN A 169 -7.84 -24.01 14.16
C ASN A 169 -6.66 -23.37 14.85
N ASP A 170 -5.85 -22.68 14.09
CA ASP A 170 -4.71 -21.94 14.61
C ASP A 170 -4.82 -20.46 14.25
N TYR A 171 -4.38 -19.61 15.17
CA TYR A 171 -4.33 -18.16 14.99
C TYR A 171 -2.92 -17.66 15.23
N TYR A 172 -2.36 -17.01 14.24
CA TYR A 172 -1.03 -16.43 14.28
C TYR A 172 -1.10 -14.91 14.13
N ARG A 173 -0.28 -14.21 14.93
CA ARG A 173 -0.18 -12.74 14.87
C ARG A 173 1.27 -12.33 14.94
N PHE A 174 1.75 -11.64 13.92
CA PHE A 174 3.15 -11.24 13.81
C PHE A 174 3.33 -9.86 13.16
N GLY A 175 4.53 -9.28 13.30
CA GLY A 175 4.89 -8.02 12.64
C GLY A 175 5.15 -8.26 11.17
N THR A 176 4.50 -7.51 10.29
CA THR A 176 4.55 -7.69 8.83
C THR A 176 5.97 -7.62 8.24
N PHE A 177 6.87 -6.84 8.86
CA PHE A 177 8.24 -6.62 8.37
C PHE A 177 9.32 -7.29 9.20
N LYS A 178 8.98 -8.14 10.15
CA LYS A 178 9.98 -8.91 10.93
C LYS A 178 10.41 -10.12 10.10
N GLY A 179 11.63 -10.07 9.60
CA GLY A 179 12.24 -11.12 8.79
C GLY A 179 12.33 -12.48 9.47
N LYS A 180 12.28 -13.51 8.69
CA LYS A 180 12.19 -14.95 8.80
C LYS A 180 10.76 -15.45 8.91
N ALA A 181 10.52 -16.57 8.23
CA ALA A 181 9.30 -17.34 8.29
C ALA A 181 8.83 -17.44 9.74
N VAL A 182 7.64 -16.92 10.01
CA VAL A 182 7.09 -16.86 11.36
C VAL A 182 6.63 -18.24 11.79
N ASN A 183 6.39 -19.10 10.80
CA ASN A 183 6.11 -20.50 11.01
C ASN A 183 6.61 -21.31 9.81
N GLU A 184 7.61 -22.18 10.02
CA GLU A 184 8.16 -23.05 8.97
C GLU A 184 7.11 -24.05 8.46
N GLU A 185 6.12 -24.40 9.28
CA GLU A 185 5.06 -25.34 8.94
C GLU A 185 4.06 -24.79 7.91
N PHE A 186 3.79 -23.48 7.94
CA PHE A 186 2.81 -22.83 7.03
C PHE A 186 3.44 -21.85 6.04
N GLY A 187 4.75 -21.67 6.04
CA GLY A 187 5.47 -20.90 5.03
C GLY A 187 5.14 -19.41 4.96
N PHE A 188 4.65 -18.80 6.04
CA PHE A 188 4.37 -17.36 6.08
C PHE A 188 5.66 -16.55 6.08
N GLU A 189 5.86 -15.77 5.02
CA GLU A 189 7.00 -14.88 4.90
C GLU A 189 6.67 -13.44 5.30
N ALA A 190 7.68 -12.75 5.86
CA ALA A 190 7.57 -11.33 6.13
C ALA A 190 7.62 -10.51 4.82
N SER A 191 6.78 -9.49 4.71
CA SER A 191 6.83 -8.54 3.60
C SER A 191 8.18 -7.81 3.55
N PRO A 192 8.74 -7.53 2.36
CA PRO A 192 9.94 -6.73 2.25
C PRO A 192 9.68 -5.31 2.77
N ARG A 193 10.69 -4.75 3.47
CA ARG A 193 10.57 -3.37 3.98
C ARG A 193 10.71 -2.32 2.90
N LEU A 194 11.50 -2.60 1.86
CA LEU A 194 11.72 -1.67 0.76
C LEU A 194 10.70 -1.94 -0.33
N ASP A 195 9.95 -0.91 -0.68
CA ASP A 195 9.05 -0.88 -1.83
C ASP A 195 9.43 0.26 -2.76
N TRP A 196 9.26 0.08 -4.06
CA TRP A 196 9.56 1.07 -5.07
C TRP A 196 8.67 0.86 -6.29
N GLY A 197 8.43 1.95 -7.01
CA GLY A 197 7.48 1.87 -8.10
C GLY A 197 7.31 3.19 -8.83
N GLY A 198 6.21 3.25 -9.60
CA GLY A 198 5.76 4.45 -10.29
C GLY A 198 4.55 5.05 -9.60
N THR A 199 4.46 6.38 -9.64
CA THR A 199 3.28 7.13 -9.18
C THR A 199 2.85 8.11 -10.24
N ALA A 200 1.55 8.24 -10.44
CA ALA A 200 0.95 9.24 -11.32
C ALA A 200 -0.23 9.89 -10.62
N SER A 201 -0.48 11.16 -10.93
CA SER A 201 -1.62 11.86 -10.35
C SER A 201 -2.20 12.91 -11.30
N VAL A 202 -3.52 13.08 -11.21
CA VAL A 202 -4.28 14.14 -11.85
C VAL A 202 -5.12 14.84 -10.79
N GLY A 203 -5.17 16.17 -10.83
CA GLY A 203 -5.92 16.93 -9.83
C GLY A 203 -6.32 18.30 -10.32
N ILE A 204 -7.26 18.88 -9.59
CA ILE A 204 -7.73 20.24 -9.80
C ILE A 204 -7.40 21.04 -8.54
N ALA A 205 -6.82 22.22 -8.75
CA ALA A 205 -6.63 23.19 -7.68
C ALA A 205 -7.54 24.39 -7.91
N VAL A 206 -8.28 24.75 -6.88
CA VAL A 206 -9.11 25.95 -6.83
C VAL A 206 -8.51 26.86 -5.78
N LYS A 207 -7.92 27.98 -6.20
CA LYS A 207 -7.10 28.85 -5.33
C LYS A 207 -6.00 28.04 -4.62
N ARG A 208 -6.12 27.87 -3.33
CA ARG A 208 -5.15 27.17 -2.46
C ARG A 208 -5.54 25.72 -2.15
N ILE A 209 -6.78 25.32 -2.46
CA ILE A 209 -7.27 23.96 -2.19
C ILE A 209 -7.07 23.10 -3.44
N SER A 210 -6.61 21.89 -3.26
CA SER A 210 -6.46 20.92 -4.35
C SER A 210 -7.15 19.61 -4.03
N PHE A 211 -7.73 19.00 -5.07
CA PHE A 211 -8.29 17.65 -5.06
C PHE A 211 -7.54 16.84 -6.13
N THR A 212 -6.98 15.71 -5.73
CA THR A 212 -6.09 14.92 -6.57
C THR A 212 -6.49 13.45 -6.51
N ILE A 213 -6.54 12.81 -7.66
CA ILE A 213 -6.59 11.36 -7.79
C ILE A 213 -5.17 10.90 -8.10
N GLY A 214 -4.63 10.04 -7.26
CA GLY A 214 -3.30 9.46 -7.40
C GLY A 214 -3.39 7.96 -7.67
N TYR A 215 -2.41 7.44 -8.38
CA TYR A 215 -2.22 6.02 -8.63
C TYR A 215 -0.78 5.64 -8.35
N ASP A 216 -0.57 4.75 -7.41
CA ASP A 216 0.74 4.20 -7.04
C ASP A 216 0.79 2.74 -7.52
N LEU A 217 1.83 2.40 -8.29
CA LEU A 217 2.11 1.08 -8.83
C LEU A 217 3.43 0.57 -8.25
N ALA A 218 3.38 -0.44 -7.40
CA ALA A 218 4.58 -1.10 -6.88
C ALA A 218 5.19 -2.04 -7.94
N TRP A 219 6.54 -1.99 -8.07
CA TRP A 219 7.31 -2.88 -8.94
C TRP A 219 8.06 -3.97 -8.16
N GLY A 220 8.05 -3.89 -6.82
CA GLY A 220 8.62 -4.88 -5.92
C GLY A 220 7.95 -6.25 -6.11
N LYS A 221 8.74 -7.32 -6.01
CA LYS A 221 8.21 -8.68 -5.97
C LYS A 221 7.95 -9.05 -4.51
N TYR A 222 6.72 -9.41 -4.19
CA TYR A 222 6.37 -10.09 -2.95
C TYR A 222 6.44 -11.59 -3.24
N ASN A 223 7.23 -12.30 -2.43
CA ASN A 223 7.42 -13.74 -2.42
C ASN A 223 8.29 -14.37 -3.55
N LYS A 224 9.39 -15.04 -3.12
CA LYS A 224 10.38 -15.66 -4.01
C LYS A 224 10.18 -17.16 -4.22
N GLU A 225 9.45 -17.88 -3.37
CA GLU A 225 9.53 -19.33 -3.26
C GLU A 225 8.25 -20.13 -3.52
N GLN A 226 7.08 -19.53 -3.49
CA GLN A 226 5.85 -20.24 -3.87
C GLN A 226 5.24 -19.68 -5.16
N ASN A 227 5.46 -20.40 -6.24
CA ASN A 227 4.71 -20.34 -7.51
C ASN A 227 4.40 -18.95 -8.03
N ASP A 228 5.37 -18.30 -8.70
CA ASP A 228 5.17 -17.18 -9.67
C ASP A 228 4.09 -16.11 -9.39
N LEU A 229 3.47 -16.12 -8.21
CA LEU A 229 2.45 -15.18 -7.76
C LEU A 229 3.11 -13.81 -7.49
N ARG A 230 3.10 -12.97 -8.53
CA ARG A 230 3.58 -11.59 -8.45
C ARG A 230 2.49 -10.71 -7.86
N ILE A 231 2.31 -10.74 -6.53
CA ILE A 231 1.39 -9.80 -5.87
C ILE A 231 1.96 -8.39 -6.06
N ARG A 232 1.36 -7.63 -6.96
CA ARG A 232 1.66 -6.21 -7.14
C ARG A 232 0.60 -5.39 -6.41
N ASN A 233 1.05 -4.56 -5.49
CA ASN A 233 0.16 -3.62 -4.83
C ASN A 233 -0.10 -2.42 -5.73
N HIS A 234 -1.36 -2.16 -5.97
CA HIS A 234 -1.84 -0.96 -6.62
C HIS A 234 -2.65 -0.16 -5.61
N MET A 235 -2.46 1.15 -5.60
CA MET A 235 -3.25 2.03 -4.75
C MET A 235 -3.80 3.18 -5.57
N VAL A 236 -5.12 3.29 -5.64
CA VAL A 236 -5.81 4.50 -6.10
C VAL A 236 -6.11 5.36 -4.89
N SER A 237 -5.71 6.62 -4.89
CA SER A 237 -5.90 7.54 -3.77
C SER A 237 -6.68 8.79 -4.18
N PHE A 238 -7.57 9.25 -3.29
CA PHE A 238 -8.30 10.50 -3.40
C PHE A 238 -7.79 11.43 -2.31
N ILE A 239 -7.07 12.48 -2.69
CA ILE A 239 -6.27 13.31 -1.79
C ILE A 239 -6.77 14.75 -1.89
N SER A 240 -6.97 15.39 -0.75
CA SER A 240 -7.15 16.82 -0.63
C SER A 240 -5.90 17.47 -0.05
N GLY A 241 -5.61 18.70 -0.47
CA GLY A 241 -4.45 19.44 -0.01
C GLY A 241 -4.69 20.95 0.03
N TYR A 242 -3.88 21.63 0.84
CA TYR A 242 -3.87 23.08 0.94
C TYR A 242 -2.46 23.60 0.65
N THR A 243 -2.33 24.48 -0.33
CA THR A 243 -1.04 25.04 -0.78
C THR A 243 -0.80 26.41 -0.10
N PHE A 244 0.34 26.52 0.52
CA PHE A 244 0.81 27.77 1.14
C PHE A 244 1.62 28.61 0.16
#